data_30f93341bc598e4e8b8e7436f5adb75a
#
_entry.id   30f93341bc598e4e8b8e7436f5adb75a
#
_cell.length_a   1.000
_cell.length_b   1.000
_cell.length_c   1.000
_cell.angle_alpha   90.00
_cell.angle_beta   90.00
_cell.angle_gamma   90.00
#
_symmetry.space_group_name_H-M   'P 1'
#
loop_
_entity.id
_entity.type
_entity.pdbx_description
1 polymer ?
#
loop_
_entity_poly.entity_id
_entity_poly.type
_entity_poly.pdbx_seq_one_letter_code
_entity_poly.pdbx_strand_id
1 'polypeptide(L)'
;MDPKVILITGASGGMGYRAAEALAKQGHIVYGAARRVEKIAPLISCGVHPLRLDVTDADSCTAVVKRVIDEQGRIDVLINNAGYGSFGAIEDVTSDEAYHQFEVNVFGLAELTKKVLPYMRMKGCGRI
;
A
#
# COMPACT_ATOMS: atom_id res chain seq x y z
N MET A 1 -16.48 -6.62 -16.24
CA MET A 1 -16.18 -6.39 -14.79
C MET A 1 -15.91 -4.91 -14.59
N ASP A 2 -16.58 -4.31 -13.63
CA ASP A 2 -16.38 -2.89 -13.36
C ASP A 2 -14.97 -2.62 -12.78
N PRO A 3 -14.27 -1.60 -13.28
CA PRO A 3 -12.97 -1.21 -12.72
C PRO A 3 -13.07 -0.93 -11.22
N LYS A 4 -12.14 -1.48 -10.46
CA LYS A 4 -11.98 -1.20 -9.03
C LYS A 4 -10.85 -0.21 -8.82
N VAL A 5 -10.99 0.64 -7.82
CA VAL A 5 -9.90 1.49 -7.33
C VAL A 5 -9.14 0.72 -6.26
N ILE A 6 -7.88 0.42 -6.54
CA ILE A 6 -7.05 -0.48 -5.74
C ILE A 6 -5.81 0.27 -5.27
N LEU A 7 -5.58 0.28 -3.96
CA LEU A 7 -4.36 0.78 -3.35
C LEU A 7 -3.51 -0.41 -2.88
N ILE A 8 -2.27 -0.50 -3.38
CA ILE A 8 -1.33 -1.57 -3.02
C ILE A 8 -0.10 -0.95 -2.37
N THR A 9 0.24 -1.39 -1.18
CA THR A 9 1.49 -1.01 -0.52
C THR A 9 2.61 -1.99 -0.87
N GLY A 10 3.87 -1.55 -0.75
CA GLY A 10 5.01 -2.38 -1.08
C GLY A 10 5.12 -2.73 -2.56
N ALA A 11 4.65 -1.84 -3.45
CA ALA A 11 4.59 -2.08 -4.88
C ALA A 11 5.93 -1.84 -5.62
N SER A 12 7.00 -1.53 -4.91
CA SER A 12 8.33 -1.28 -5.52
C SER A 12 9.05 -2.54 -5.98
N GLY A 13 8.59 -3.72 -5.61
CA GLY A 13 9.19 -4.99 -5.99
C GLY A 13 8.36 -6.19 -5.55
N GLY A 14 8.82 -7.38 -5.91
CA GLY A 14 8.24 -8.65 -5.49
C GLY A 14 6.77 -8.84 -5.87
N MET A 15 6.01 -9.40 -4.95
CA MET A 15 4.59 -9.72 -5.17
C MET A 15 3.74 -8.47 -5.39
N GLY A 16 3.99 -7.40 -4.65
CA GLY A 16 3.24 -6.14 -4.79
C GLY A 16 3.41 -5.51 -6.17
N TYR A 17 4.62 -5.51 -6.71
CA TYR A 17 4.90 -5.02 -8.06
C TYR A 17 4.14 -5.83 -9.12
N ARG A 18 4.21 -7.16 -9.03
CA ARG A 18 3.53 -8.05 -9.98
C ARG A 18 2.01 -7.97 -9.88
N ALA A 19 1.49 -7.85 -8.66
CA ALA A 19 0.05 -7.66 -8.46
C ALA A 19 -0.43 -6.34 -9.05
N ALA A 20 0.31 -5.24 -8.82
CA ALA A 20 -0.02 -3.93 -9.39
C ALA A 20 -0.06 -3.98 -10.91
N GLU A 21 0.96 -4.58 -11.54
CA GLU A 21 1.02 -4.76 -12.99
C GLU A 21 -0.17 -5.55 -13.53
N ALA A 22 -0.42 -6.71 -12.93
CA ALA A 22 -1.49 -7.62 -13.37
C ALA A 22 -2.87 -6.98 -13.27
N LEU A 23 -3.15 -6.33 -12.15
CA LEU A 23 -4.46 -5.68 -11.91
C LEU A 23 -4.67 -4.48 -12.83
N ALA A 24 -3.63 -3.69 -13.10
CA ALA A 24 -3.72 -2.58 -14.06
C ALA A 24 -3.98 -3.10 -15.48
N LYS A 25 -3.31 -4.17 -15.90
CA LYS A 25 -3.55 -4.82 -17.21
C LYS A 25 -4.96 -5.41 -17.34
N GLN A 26 -5.61 -5.73 -16.23
CA GLN A 26 -7.01 -6.17 -16.21
C GLN A 26 -8.01 -5.01 -16.27
N GLY A 27 -7.53 -3.78 -16.34
CA GLY A 27 -8.37 -2.58 -16.46
C GLY A 27 -8.81 -1.96 -15.12
N HIS A 28 -8.22 -2.38 -14.01
CA HIS A 28 -8.46 -1.73 -12.73
C HIS A 28 -7.65 -0.44 -12.59
N ILE A 29 -8.12 0.49 -11.77
CA ILE A 29 -7.42 1.73 -11.42
C ILE A 29 -6.51 1.41 -10.23
N VAL A 30 -5.20 1.31 -10.48
CA VAL A 30 -4.24 0.84 -9.49
C VAL A 30 -3.31 1.95 -9.05
N TYR A 31 -3.26 2.19 -7.75
CA TYR A 31 -2.28 3.03 -7.08
C TYR A 31 -1.25 2.13 -6.40
N GLY A 32 -0.04 2.16 -6.90
CA GLY A 32 1.09 1.44 -6.30
C GLY A 32 1.88 2.35 -5.38
N ALA A 33 2.02 1.98 -4.13
CA ALA A 33 2.64 2.82 -3.12
C ALA A 33 3.88 2.16 -2.50
N ALA A 34 4.95 2.92 -2.33
CA ALA A 34 6.19 2.49 -1.70
C ALA A 34 7.05 3.70 -1.30
N ARG A 35 8.03 3.47 -0.42
CA ARG A 35 9.00 4.50 -0.05
C ARG A 35 9.85 4.92 -1.27
N ARG A 36 10.30 3.93 -2.06
CA ARG A 36 11.08 4.14 -3.28
C ARG A 36 10.16 4.18 -4.50
N VAL A 37 9.44 5.29 -4.63
CA VAL A 37 8.43 5.48 -5.69
C VAL A 37 9.01 5.37 -7.10
N GLU A 38 10.30 5.70 -7.29
CA GLU A 38 10.98 5.60 -8.57
C GLU A 38 11.04 4.15 -9.10
N LYS A 39 10.97 3.17 -8.24
CA LYS A 39 10.94 1.75 -8.62
C LYS A 39 9.58 1.30 -9.16
N ILE A 40 8.54 2.09 -8.95
CA ILE A 40 7.21 1.83 -9.50
C ILE A 40 7.06 2.49 -10.89
N ALA A 41 7.89 3.46 -11.22
CA ALA A 41 7.82 4.22 -12.47
C ALA A 41 7.71 3.35 -13.73
N PRO A 42 8.37 2.18 -13.87
CA PRO A 42 8.19 1.31 -15.03
C PRO A 42 6.75 0.83 -15.24
N LEU A 43 5.92 0.81 -14.20
CA LEU A 43 4.52 0.38 -14.28
C LEU A 43 3.56 1.48 -14.75
N ILE A 44 4.02 2.71 -14.89
CA ILE A 44 3.20 3.82 -15.42
C ILE A 44 2.68 3.49 -16.81
N SER A 45 3.51 2.87 -17.65
CA SER A 45 3.11 2.44 -18.99
C SER A 45 1.98 1.40 -19.00
N CYS A 46 1.80 0.67 -17.90
CA CYS A 46 0.71 -0.28 -17.71
C CYS A 46 -0.54 0.36 -17.07
N GLY A 47 -0.48 1.64 -16.71
CA GLY A 47 -1.60 2.34 -16.07
C GLY A 47 -1.56 2.37 -14.54
N VAL A 48 -0.46 1.97 -13.91
CA VAL A 48 -0.29 2.10 -12.45
C VAL A 48 0.06 3.55 -12.11
N HIS A 49 -0.58 4.09 -11.08
CA HIS A 49 -0.31 5.41 -10.51
C HIS A 49 0.67 5.27 -9.34
N PRO A 50 1.92 5.72 -9.46
CA PRO A 50 2.89 5.61 -8.37
C PRO A 50 2.60 6.63 -7.27
N LEU A 51 2.66 6.20 -6.02
CA LEU A 51 2.56 7.07 -4.84
C LEU A 51 3.69 6.78 -3.86
N ARG A 52 4.27 7.85 -3.32
CA ARG A 52 5.24 7.72 -2.24
C ARG A 52 4.51 7.46 -0.93
N LEU A 53 4.90 6.39 -0.24
CA LEU A 53 4.30 6.00 1.04
C LEU A 53 5.36 5.42 1.97
N ASP A 54 5.44 5.99 3.16
CA ASP A 54 6.05 5.35 4.32
C ASP A 54 4.93 4.99 5.31
N VAL A 55 4.66 3.69 5.49
CA VAL A 55 3.58 3.22 6.36
C VAL A 55 3.85 3.51 7.85
N THR A 56 5.09 3.80 8.23
CA THR A 56 5.46 4.19 9.59
C THR A 56 5.21 5.68 9.88
N ASP A 57 4.90 6.46 8.86
CA ASP A 57 4.59 7.89 8.94
C ASP A 57 3.09 8.12 8.74
N ALA A 58 2.40 8.53 9.80
CA ALA A 58 0.95 8.76 9.78
C ALA A 58 0.54 9.85 8.77
N ASP A 59 1.36 10.90 8.60
CA ASP A 59 1.09 11.97 7.64
C ASP A 59 1.24 11.45 6.19
N SER A 60 2.21 10.58 5.94
CA SER A 60 2.38 9.91 4.65
C SER A 60 1.15 9.06 4.32
N CYS A 61 0.67 8.27 5.27
CA CYS A 61 -0.56 7.48 5.11
C CYS A 61 -1.77 8.37 4.80
N THR A 62 -1.93 9.47 5.53
CA THR A 62 -3.02 10.43 5.30
C THR A 62 -2.95 11.02 3.90
N ALA A 63 -1.75 11.45 3.46
CA ALA A 63 -1.55 12.06 2.14
C ALA A 63 -1.90 11.09 1.00
N VAL A 64 -1.49 9.83 1.12
CA VAL A 64 -1.77 8.81 0.09
C VAL A 64 -3.27 8.54 -0.01
N VAL A 65 -3.95 8.30 1.11
CA VAL A 65 -5.41 8.06 1.11
C VAL A 65 -6.15 9.28 0.55
N LYS A 66 -5.79 10.48 1.01
CA LYS A 66 -6.39 11.72 0.50
C LYS A 66 -6.22 11.85 -1.00
N ARG A 67 -5.04 11.59 -1.53
CA ARG A 67 -4.76 11.66 -2.96
C ARG A 67 -5.67 10.74 -3.76
N VAL A 68 -5.80 9.48 -3.36
CA VAL A 68 -6.68 8.53 -4.05
C VAL A 68 -8.15 8.96 -3.97
N ILE A 69 -8.60 9.41 -2.81
CA ILE A 69 -9.99 9.86 -2.63
C ILE A 69 -10.27 11.13 -3.44
N ASP A 70 -9.35 12.10 -3.47
CA ASP A 70 -9.53 13.33 -4.25
C ASP A 70 -9.64 13.04 -5.77
N GLU A 71 -8.90 12.04 -6.26
CA GLU A 71 -8.90 11.68 -7.68
C GLU A 71 -10.03 10.73 -8.07
N GLN A 72 -10.41 9.79 -7.20
CA GLN A 72 -11.33 8.69 -7.54
C GLN A 72 -12.63 8.68 -6.72
N GLY A 73 -12.69 9.41 -5.62
CA GLY A 73 -13.84 9.43 -4.72
C GLY A 73 -14.01 8.16 -3.88
N ARG A 74 -13.20 7.14 -4.08
CA ARG A 74 -13.33 5.83 -3.42
C ARG A 74 -12.03 5.06 -3.37
N ILE A 75 -11.97 4.09 -2.48
CA ILE A 75 -11.01 2.98 -2.49
C ILE A 75 -11.83 1.70 -2.33
N ASP A 76 -11.80 0.85 -3.34
CA ASP A 76 -12.57 -0.40 -3.33
C ASP A 76 -11.80 -1.54 -2.70
N VAL A 77 -10.48 -1.55 -2.87
CA VAL A 77 -9.59 -2.60 -2.37
C VAL A 77 -8.31 -1.97 -1.80
N LEU A 78 -7.95 -2.38 -0.61
CA LEU A 78 -6.64 -2.10 -0.01
C LEU A 78 -5.85 -3.40 0.08
N ILE A 79 -4.67 -3.44 -0.55
CA ILE A 79 -3.75 -4.57 -0.45
C ILE A 79 -2.56 -4.15 0.40
N ASN A 80 -2.58 -4.56 1.67
CA ASN A 80 -1.48 -4.36 2.61
C ASN A 80 -0.38 -5.38 2.34
N ASN A 81 0.51 -5.06 1.39
CA ASN A 81 1.61 -5.94 0.99
C ASN A 81 2.96 -5.47 1.53
N ALA A 82 3.10 -4.21 1.94
CA ALA A 82 4.34 -3.72 2.52
C ALA A 82 4.73 -4.50 3.77
N GLY A 83 5.98 -4.92 3.83
CA GLY A 83 6.50 -5.68 4.95
C GLY A 83 7.88 -6.23 4.64
N TYR A 84 8.58 -6.63 5.69
CA TYR A 84 9.87 -7.30 5.60
C TYR A 84 10.09 -8.18 6.83
N GLY A 85 11.09 -9.05 6.78
CA GLY A 85 11.52 -9.86 7.92
C GLY A 85 12.99 -9.67 8.22
N SER A 86 13.33 -9.67 9.51
CA SER A 86 14.71 -9.81 9.98
C SER A 86 14.95 -11.29 10.27
N PHE A 87 16.12 -11.77 9.86
CA PHE A 87 16.52 -13.17 10.04
C PHE A 87 17.77 -13.24 10.91
N GLY A 88 17.84 -14.25 11.76
CA GLY A 88 18.96 -14.50 12.64
C GLY A 88 18.52 -15.19 13.94
N ALA A 89 19.51 -15.53 14.79
CA ALA A 89 19.22 -15.99 16.14
C ALA A 89 18.55 -14.84 16.93
N ILE A 90 17.70 -15.19 17.88
CA ILE A 90 16.95 -14.19 18.66
C ILE A 90 17.88 -13.22 19.39
N GLU A 91 19.03 -13.71 19.83
CA GLU A 91 20.03 -12.92 20.55
C GLU A 91 20.81 -11.95 19.65
N ASP A 92 20.82 -12.17 18.33
CA ASP A 92 21.52 -11.34 17.34
C ASP A 92 20.65 -10.21 16.81
N VAL A 93 19.34 -10.29 16.99
CA VAL A 93 18.38 -9.25 16.54
C VAL A 93 18.27 -8.19 17.64
N THR A 94 18.60 -6.95 17.30
CA THR A 94 18.48 -5.84 18.26
C THR A 94 17.02 -5.50 18.53
N SER A 95 16.76 -4.91 19.69
CA SER A 95 15.41 -4.45 20.03
C SER A 95 14.89 -3.42 19.01
N ASP A 96 15.75 -2.52 18.54
CA ASP A 96 15.37 -1.52 17.54
C ASP A 96 14.95 -2.15 16.21
N GLU A 97 15.66 -3.18 15.75
CA GLU A 97 15.28 -3.93 14.55
C GLU A 97 13.93 -4.62 14.75
N ALA A 98 13.70 -5.25 15.89
CA ALA A 98 12.45 -5.91 16.21
C ALA A 98 11.28 -4.92 16.24
N TYR A 99 11.45 -3.79 16.93
CA TYR A 99 10.43 -2.73 16.97
C TYR A 99 10.13 -2.17 15.59
N HIS A 100 11.15 -1.88 14.78
CA HIS A 100 10.95 -1.36 13.44
C HIS A 100 10.21 -2.34 12.54
N GLN A 101 10.49 -3.64 12.66
CA GLN A 101 9.75 -4.66 11.92
C GLN A 101 8.27 -4.65 12.28
N PHE A 102 7.92 -4.53 13.56
CA PHE A 102 6.53 -4.40 14.00
C PHE A 102 5.91 -3.07 13.57
N GLU A 103 6.66 -1.97 13.57
CA GLU A 103 6.16 -0.69 13.05
C GLU A 103 5.71 -0.79 11.59
N VAL A 104 6.49 -1.45 10.75
CA VAL A 104 6.14 -1.63 9.34
C VAL A 104 5.04 -2.66 9.17
N ASN A 105 5.24 -3.88 9.72
CA ASN A 105 4.40 -5.04 9.38
C ASN A 105 3.06 -5.06 10.12
N VAL A 106 2.96 -4.38 11.26
CA VAL A 106 1.76 -4.41 12.12
C VAL A 106 1.16 -3.01 12.28
N PHE A 107 1.90 -2.09 12.88
CA PHE A 107 1.35 -0.77 13.23
C PHE A 107 1.11 0.11 12.01
N GLY A 108 2.03 0.14 11.05
CA GLY A 108 1.87 0.89 9.80
C GLY A 108 0.70 0.38 8.97
N LEU A 109 0.56 -0.93 8.84
CA LEU A 109 -0.58 -1.58 8.21
C LEU A 109 -1.90 -1.15 8.88
N ALA A 110 -1.95 -1.18 10.20
CA ALA A 110 -3.14 -0.81 10.94
C ALA A 110 -3.49 0.69 10.76
N GLU A 111 -2.49 1.57 10.79
CA GLU A 111 -2.70 3.01 10.60
C GLU A 111 -3.26 3.33 9.20
N LEU A 112 -2.70 2.76 8.16
CA LEU A 112 -3.22 2.95 6.81
C LEU A 112 -4.64 2.41 6.67
N THR A 113 -4.89 1.22 7.21
CA THR A 113 -6.21 0.58 7.19
C THR A 113 -7.27 1.44 7.88
N LYS A 114 -6.96 2.00 9.06
CA LYS A 114 -7.86 2.93 9.77
C LYS A 114 -8.25 4.13 8.91
N LYS A 115 -7.35 4.64 8.07
CA LYS A 115 -7.62 5.80 7.22
C LYS A 115 -8.48 5.45 6.00
N VAL A 116 -8.43 4.22 5.52
CA VAL A 116 -9.23 3.74 4.38
C VAL A 116 -10.64 3.33 4.79
N LEU A 117 -10.79 2.71 5.95
CA LEU A 117 -12.06 2.15 6.42
C LEU A 117 -13.24 3.12 6.43
N PRO A 118 -13.11 4.41 6.83
CA PRO A 118 -14.25 5.33 6.80
C PRO A 118 -14.88 5.46 5.42
N TYR A 119 -14.07 5.51 4.37
CA TYR A 119 -14.55 5.62 2.98
C TYR A 119 -15.25 4.34 2.51
N MET A 120 -14.71 3.17 2.89
CA MET A 120 -15.35 1.89 2.59
C MET A 120 -16.69 1.75 3.31
N ARG A 121 -16.78 2.18 4.59
CA ARG A 121 -18.06 2.18 5.33
C ARG A 121 -19.08 3.11 4.72
N MET A 122 -18.70 4.34 4.33
CA MET A 122 -19.62 5.27 3.67
C MET A 122 -20.19 4.70 2.39
N LYS A 123 -19.37 3.95 1.64
CA LYS A 123 -19.80 3.30 0.40
C LYS A 123 -20.59 2.01 0.64
N GLY A 124 -20.52 1.43 1.83
CA GLY A 124 -21.15 0.16 2.18
C GLY A 124 -20.44 -1.08 1.62
N CYS A 125 -19.26 -0.95 1.05
CA CYS A 125 -18.47 -2.08 0.55
C CYS A 125 -16.98 -1.74 0.50
N GLY A 126 -16.15 -2.77 0.57
CA GLY A 126 -14.70 -2.69 0.48
C GLY A 126 -14.08 -4.06 0.74
N ARG A 127 -12.81 -4.20 0.38
CA ARG A 127 -12.02 -5.40 0.63
C ARG A 127 -10.63 -5.02 1.13
N ILE A 128 -10.15 -5.71 2.15
CA ILE A 128 -8.79 -5.56 2.67
C ILE A 128 -8.12 -6.94 2.70
#